data_973778976b5706e07f2cf099c1779368
#
_entry.id   973778976b5706e07f2cf099c1779368
#
_cell.length_a   1.000
_cell.length_b   1.000
_cell.length_c   1.000
_cell.angle_alpha   90.00
_cell.angle_beta   90.00
_cell.angle_gamma   90.00
#
_symmetry.space_group_name_H-M   'P 1'
#
loop_
_entity.id
_entity.type
_entity.pdbx_description
1 polymer ?
#
loop_
_entity_poly.entity_id
_entity_poly.type
_entity_poly.pdbx_seq_one_letter_code
_entity_poly.pdbx_strand_id
1 'polypeptide(L)'
;LKALHGWPTSELSSAITTYYVLGATLLFFGVGPLFDRHGARKVVVVGTVAMACGVVLLALVTRPSHVYAAFAVMSVGWATMSGAAINIIVAPWFDRRRGLAVSWALNGASSGGIIIAPLLTLLTARFGFVFAMVSVSASMLATLIPVAMAVLRPRRTDEYDPVERTAGSQKAPQFNPAPAAEAGFRLTTLLRSGVFISISVPFALGLTAQVGFLTHQIGFLSPTIGTVAAGWAVSLTTFAAVLGRIATGSIADRFDRRAVACVNFTVQMLGMAILATATAPAMLYLGCALFGLGVGNTTSLPGLLVQQEFPKQHFARIVSLVVAINQFSFAFGPSLLGQLEHAEGSYGTGLVACLSMEALAALIVISPAVTRVARQSG
;
A
#
# COMPACT_ATOMS: atom_id res chain seq x y z
N LEU A 1 -21.17 -1.55 -6.64
CA LEU A 1 -22.10 -2.15 -5.67
C LEU A 1 -23.10 -1.10 -5.16
N LYS A 2 -22.65 0.09 -4.72
CA LYS A 2 -23.58 1.17 -4.30
C LYS A 2 -24.63 1.48 -5.38
N ALA A 3 -24.21 1.67 -6.63
CA ALA A 3 -25.09 1.97 -7.75
C ALA A 3 -26.00 0.78 -8.17
N LEU A 4 -25.58 -0.46 -7.91
CA LEU A 4 -26.33 -1.66 -8.29
C LEU A 4 -27.35 -2.09 -7.25
N HIS A 5 -27.02 -1.96 -5.96
CA HIS A 5 -27.83 -2.50 -4.86
C HIS A 5 -28.34 -1.42 -3.91
N GLY A 6 -27.91 -0.16 -4.05
CA GLY A 6 -28.28 0.93 -3.14
C GLY A 6 -27.70 0.82 -1.74
N TRP A 7 -26.69 -0.07 -1.52
CA TRP A 7 -26.11 -0.27 -0.20
C TRP A 7 -25.32 0.95 0.27
N PRO A 8 -25.32 1.24 1.59
CA PRO A 8 -24.62 2.40 2.12
C PRO A 8 -23.10 2.24 1.94
N THR A 9 -22.44 3.37 1.64
CA THR A 9 -20.99 3.41 1.44
C THR A 9 -20.25 2.96 2.69
N SER A 10 -20.80 3.24 3.88
CA SER A 10 -20.22 2.81 5.16
C SER A 10 -20.07 1.29 5.28
N GLU A 11 -21.07 0.52 4.86
CA GLU A 11 -20.99 -0.95 4.89
C GLU A 11 -19.93 -1.49 3.92
N LEU A 12 -19.92 -0.95 2.69
CA LEU A 12 -18.94 -1.35 1.69
C LEU A 12 -17.50 -1.01 2.14
N SER A 13 -17.32 0.15 2.73
CA SER A 13 -16.01 0.61 3.23
C SER A 13 -15.56 -0.19 4.44
N SER A 14 -16.46 -0.57 5.33
CA SER A 14 -16.17 -1.45 6.47
C SER A 14 -15.74 -2.84 6.03
N ALA A 15 -16.33 -3.37 4.95
CA ALA A 15 -15.89 -4.62 4.34
C ALA A 15 -14.48 -4.52 3.75
N ILE A 16 -14.12 -3.39 3.13
CA ILE A 16 -12.76 -3.12 2.64
C ILE A 16 -11.78 -3.02 3.82
N THR A 17 -12.17 -2.35 4.91
CA THR A 17 -11.36 -2.32 6.14
C THR A 17 -11.10 -3.73 6.66
N THR A 18 -12.13 -4.59 6.69
CA THR A 18 -12.00 -6.01 7.07
C THR A 18 -11.01 -6.74 6.17
N TYR A 19 -11.05 -6.50 4.86
CA TYR A 19 -10.08 -7.04 3.90
C TYR A 19 -8.64 -6.68 4.27
N TYR A 20 -8.35 -5.42 4.56
CA TYR A 20 -7.00 -4.98 4.92
C TYR A 20 -6.56 -5.49 6.29
N VAL A 21 -7.44 -5.50 7.28
CA VAL A 21 -7.13 -6.02 8.63
C VAL A 21 -6.84 -7.51 8.59
N LEU A 22 -7.69 -8.30 7.92
CA LEU A 22 -7.45 -9.75 7.74
C LEU A 22 -6.17 -10.00 6.94
N GLY A 23 -5.95 -9.25 5.86
CA GLY A 23 -4.75 -9.37 5.05
C GLY A 23 -3.48 -9.04 5.86
N ALA A 24 -3.50 -7.97 6.65
CA ALA A 24 -2.38 -7.61 7.53
C ALA A 24 -2.13 -8.67 8.60
N THR A 25 -3.18 -9.25 9.18
CA THR A 25 -3.09 -10.33 10.17
C THR A 25 -2.48 -11.59 9.55
N LEU A 26 -2.95 -11.98 8.37
CA LEU A 26 -2.40 -13.12 7.63
C LEU A 26 -0.94 -12.89 7.25
N LEU A 27 -0.59 -11.66 6.84
CA LEU A 27 0.78 -11.29 6.52
C LEU A 27 1.69 -11.43 7.74
N PHE A 28 1.25 -10.94 8.89
CA PHE A 28 2.04 -10.94 10.11
C PHE A 28 2.27 -12.35 10.68
N PHE A 29 1.23 -13.17 10.73
CA PHE A 29 1.29 -14.49 11.39
C PHE A 29 1.52 -15.67 10.45
N GLY A 30 1.14 -15.56 9.16
CA GLY A 30 0.99 -16.72 8.29
C GLY A 30 1.89 -16.74 7.07
N VAL A 31 2.16 -15.60 6.45
CA VAL A 31 2.77 -15.57 5.11
C VAL A 31 4.21 -16.08 5.13
N GLY A 32 5.05 -15.65 6.08
CA GLY A 32 6.44 -16.13 6.17
C GLY A 32 6.53 -17.66 6.27
N PRO A 33 5.96 -18.28 7.31
CA PRO A 33 5.94 -19.75 7.44
C PRO A 33 5.31 -20.48 6.24
N LEU A 34 4.33 -19.86 5.57
CA LEU A 34 3.68 -20.46 4.41
C LEU A 34 4.64 -20.51 3.20
N PHE A 35 5.43 -19.45 2.98
CA PHE A 35 6.47 -19.44 1.95
C PHE A 35 7.59 -20.45 2.24
N ASP A 36 8.02 -20.57 3.51
CA ASP A 36 9.06 -21.49 3.93
C ASP A 36 8.64 -22.97 3.73
N ARG A 37 7.37 -23.29 4.06
CA ARG A 37 6.87 -24.68 3.96
C ARG A 37 6.49 -25.11 2.55
N HIS A 38 5.90 -24.24 1.76
CA HIS A 38 5.27 -24.61 0.48
C HIS A 38 5.97 -24.01 -0.74
N GLY A 39 6.89 -23.06 -0.52
CA GLY A 39 7.61 -22.36 -1.57
C GLY A 39 6.79 -21.30 -2.30
N ALA A 40 7.46 -20.33 -2.90
CA ALA A 40 6.85 -19.16 -3.53
C ALA A 40 5.81 -19.50 -4.60
N ARG A 41 6.08 -20.50 -5.44
CA ARG A 41 5.19 -20.90 -6.55
C ARG A 41 3.79 -21.28 -6.04
N LYS A 42 3.71 -22.22 -5.10
CA LYS A 42 2.42 -22.72 -4.58
C LYS A 42 1.66 -21.61 -3.87
N VAL A 43 2.34 -20.83 -3.04
CA VAL A 43 1.74 -19.74 -2.26
C VAL A 43 1.16 -18.66 -3.18
N VAL A 44 1.88 -18.23 -4.21
CA VAL A 44 1.40 -17.23 -5.17
C VAL A 44 0.23 -17.78 -6.00
N VAL A 45 0.28 -19.04 -6.45
CA VAL A 45 -0.83 -19.66 -7.19
C VAL A 45 -2.09 -19.73 -6.33
N VAL A 46 -1.98 -20.20 -5.08
CA VAL A 46 -3.13 -20.23 -4.15
C VAL A 46 -3.67 -18.82 -3.90
N GLY A 47 -2.78 -17.83 -3.70
CA GLY A 47 -3.17 -16.45 -3.53
C GLY A 47 -3.89 -15.87 -4.76
N THR A 48 -3.39 -16.18 -5.96
CA THR A 48 -4.03 -15.76 -7.23
C THR A 48 -5.43 -16.36 -7.36
N VAL A 49 -5.59 -17.65 -7.06
CA VAL A 49 -6.89 -18.32 -7.09
C VAL A 49 -7.84 -17.72 -6.04
N ALA A 50 -7.36 -17.50 -4.82
CA ALA A 50 -8.17 -16.89 -3.76
C ALA A 50 -8.63 -15.47 -4.15
N MET A 51 -7.74 -14.65 -4.72
CA MET A 51 -8.10 -13.32 -5.21
C MET A 51 -9.15 -13.39 -6.31
N ALA A 52 -8.96 -14.26 -7.32
CA ALA A 52 -9.91 -14.43 -8.41
C ALA A 52 -11.28 -14.92 -7.92
N CYS A 53 -11.30 -15.92 -7.05
CA CYS A 53 -12.54 -16.41 -6.42
C CYS A 53 -13.26 -15.30 -5.65
N GLY A 54 -12.52 -14.51 -4.85
CA GLY A 54 -13.10 -13.40 -4.09
C GLY A 54 -13.70 -12.33 -5.00
N VAL A 55 -13.03 -11.99 -6.11
CA VAL A 55 -13.54 -11.03 -7.12
C VAL A 55 -14.81 -11.57 -7.80
N VAL A 56 -14.86 -12.86 -8.15
CA VAL A 56 -16.08 -13.49 -8.70
C VAL A 56 -17.18 -13.53 -7.66
N LEU A 57 -16.89 -13.89 -6.42
CA LEU A 57 -17.86 -13.83 -5.33
C LEU A 57 -18.43 -12.43 -5.16
N LEU A 58 -17.60 -11.38 -5.27
CA LEU A 58 -18.03 -9.99 -5.20
C LEU A 58 -19.00 -9.61 -6.34
N ALA A 59 -18.91 -10.28 -7.49
CA ALA A 59 -19.84 -10.10 -8.60
C ALA A 59 -21.23 -10.72 -8.33
N LEU A 60 -21.28 -11.74 -7.47
CA LEU A 60 -22.48 -12.54 -7.20
C LEU A 60 -23.15 -12.20 -5.87
N VAL A 61 -22.70 -11.16 -5.18
CA VAL A 61 -23.24 -10.75 -3.88
C VAL A 61 -24.68 -10.27 -4.00
N THR A 62 -25.55 -10.76 -3.10
CA THR A 62 -26.96 -10.36 -3.00
C THR A 62 -27.30 -9.70 -1.66
N ARG A 63 -26.38 -9.78 -0.69
CA ARG A 63 -26.52 -9.19 0.65
C ARG A 63 -25.21 -8.53 1.08
N PRO A 64 -25.24 -7.47 1.89
CA PRO A 64 -24.01 -6.83 2.38
C PRO A 64 -23.05 -7.78 3.11
N SER A 65 -23.58 -8.77 3.86
CA SER A 65 -22.75 -9.78 4.54
C SER A 65 -21.91 -10.63 3.58
N HIS A 66 -22.39 -10.88 2.35
CA HIS A 66 -21.62 -11.62 1.35
C HIS A 66 -20.39 -10.84 0.87
N VAL A 67 -20.42 -9.49 0.95
CA VAL A 67 -19.28 -8.63 0.62
C VAL A 67 -18.12 -8.91 1.57
N TYR A 68 -18.40 -9.03 2.87
CA TYR A 68 -17.37 -9.36 3.86
C TYR A 68 -16.76 -10.74 3.59
N ALA A 69 -17.56 -11.74 3.21
CA ALA A 69 -17.06 -13.07 2.85
C ALA A 69 -16.16 -13.01 1.59
N ALA A 70 -16.57 -12.26 0.55
CA ALA A 70 -15.77 -12.07 -0.65
C ALA A 70 -14.43 -11.39 -0.34
N PHE A 71 -14.43 -10.34 0.46
CA PHE A 71 -13.22 -9.65 0.89
C PHE A 71 -12.35 -10.49 1.82
N ALA A 72 -12.93 -11.34 2.68
CA ALA A 72 -12.16 -12.27 3.49
C ALA A 72 -11.39 -13.28 2.62
N VAL A 73 -12.00 -13.80 1.55
CA VAL A 73 -11.29 -14.64 0.57
C VAL A 73 -10.22 -13.86 -0.18
N MET A 74 -10.51 -12.63 -0.61
CA MET A 74 -9.55 -11.77 -1.29
C MET A 74 -8.34 -11.41 -0.40
N SER A 75 -8.53 -11.33 0.93
CA SER A 75 -7.45 -10.99 1.87
C SER A 75 -6.29 -12.01 1.85
N VAL A 76 -6.59 -13.28 1.56
CA VAL A 76 -5.56 -14.33 1.35
C VAL A 76 -4.71 -14.00 0.13
N GLY A 77 -5.35 -13.61 -0.97
CA GLY A 77 -4.67 -13.19 -2.19
C GLY A 77 -3.79 -11.95 -1.95
N TRP A 78 -4.33 -10.95 -1.26
CA TRP A 78 -3.56 -9.75 -0.94
C TRP A 78 -2.34 -10.06 -0.07
N ALA A 79 -2.49 -10.84 0.99
CA ALA A 79 -1.40 -11.18 1.89
C ALA A 79 -0.25 -11.91 1.17
N THR A 80 -0.59 -12.84 0.28
CA THR A 80 0.40 -13.68 -0.45
C THR A 80 1.02 -13.00 -1.67
N MET A 81 0.46 -11.88 -2.14
CA MET A 81 0.95 -11.12 -3.31
C MET A 81 1.32 -9.65 -2.96
N SER A 82 1.30 -9.28 -1.68
CA SER A 82 1.63 -7.93 -1.20
C SER A 82 3.11 -7.58 -1.38
N GLY A 83 3.45 -6.31 -1.11
CA GLY A 83 4.84 -5.85 -1.14
C GLY A 83 5.76 -6.63 -0.19
N ALA A 84 5.26 -7.16 0.93
CA ALA A 84 6.04 -8.02 1.82
C ALA A 84 6.30 -9.40 1.18
N ALA A 85 5.31 -10.00 0.54
CA ALA A 85 5.48 -11.23 -0.22
C ALA A 85 6.50 -11.05 -1.38
N ILE A 86 6.42 -9.91 -2.10
CA ILE A 86 7.40 -9.55 -3.14
C ILE A 86 8.81 -9.52 -2.56
N ASN A 87 9.01 -8.93 -1.38
CA ASN A 87 10.31 -8.91 -0.72
C ASN A 87 10.83 -10.32 -0.39
N ILE A 88 9.95 -11.21 0.08
CA ILE A 88 10.30 -12.61 0.37
C ILE A 88 10.71 -13.35 -0.92
N ILE A 89 9.97 -13.13 -2.03
CA ILE A 89 10.22 -13.78 -3.32
C ILE A 89 11.53 -13.28 -3.96
N VAL A 90 11.80 -11.97 -3.90
CA VAL A 90 12.94 -11.33 -4.57
C VAL A 90 14.24 -11.51 -3.77
N ALA A 91 14.17 -11.57 -2.43
CA ALA A 91 15.34 -11.64 -1.56
C ALA A 91 16.34 -12.74 -1.90
N PRO A 92 15.94 -13.99 -2.24
CA PRO A 92 16.88 -15.06 -2.56
C PRO A 92 17.64 -14.89 -3.88
N TRP A 93 17.21 -13.99 -4.76
CA TRP A 93 17.75 -13.82 -6.12
C TRP A 93 18.67 -12.63 -6.27
N PHE A 94 18.59 -11.64 -5.37
CA PHE A 94 19.31 -10.39 -5.48
C PHE A 94 19.94 -9.94 -4.15
N ASP A 95 21.26 -9.91 -4.07
CA ASP A 95 21.99 -9.39 -2.90
C ASP A 95 22.43 -7.94 -3.11
N ARG A 96 23.25 -7.66 -4.13
CA ARG A 96 23.83 -6.33 -4.34
C ARG A 96 22.84 -5.26 -4.85
N ARG A 97 21.76 -5.68 -5.60
CA ARG A 97 20.77 -4.78 -6.21
C ARG A 97 19.34 -5.10 -5.76
N ARG A 98 19.19 -5.65 -4.55
CA ARG A 98 17.90 -6.06 -4.00
C ARG A 98 16.88 -4.91 -3.96
N GLY A 99 17.29 -3.72 -3.52
CA GLY A 99 16.41 -2.55 -3.47
C GLY A 99 15.86 -2.17 -4.84
N LEU A 100 16.72 -2.20 -5.88
CA LEU A 100 16.30 -1.94 -7.25
C LEU A 100 15.32 -3.01 -7.76
N ALA A 101 15.61 -4.29 -7.52
CA ALA A 101 14.74 -5.40 -7.94
C ALA A 101 13.37 -5.34 -7.27
N VAL A 102 13.30 -5.05 -5.97
CA VAL A 102 12.05 -4.85 -5.23
C VAL A 102 11.29 -3.64 -5.75
N SER A 103 11.98 -2.51 -6.03
CA SER A 103 11.35 -1.31 -6.60
C SER A 103 10.73 -1.58 -7.97
N TRP A 104 11.41 -2.33 -8.85
CA TRP A 104 10.86 -2.74 -10.14
C TRP A 104 9.64 -3.65 -9.99
N ALA A 105 9.70 -4.62 -9.08
CA ALA A 105 8.57 -5.51 -8.80
C ALA A 105 7.35 -4.75 -8.25
N LEU A 106 7.57 -3.77 -7.36
CA LEU A 106 6.50 -2.91 -6.81
C LEU A 106 5.89 -1.98 -7.87
N ASN A 107 6.64 -1.60 -8.92
CA ASN A 107 6.08 -0.84 -10.03
C ASN A 107 5.01 -1.64 -10.81
N GLY A 108 5.05 -2.98 -10.76
CA GLY A 108 3.97 -3.82 -11.28
C GLY A 108 2.60 -3.54 -10.64
N ALA A 109 2.57 -3.27 -9.33
CA ALA A 109 1.33 -2.88 -8.65
C ALA A 109 0.78 -1.54 -9.17
N SER A 110 1.66 -0.57 -9.44
CA SER A 110 1.28 0.71 -10.06
C SER A 110 0.78 0.54 -11.49
N SER A 111 1.39 -0.34 -12.27
CA SER A 111 0.93 -0.66 -13.64
C SER A 111 -0.49 -1.24 -13.63
N GLY A 112 -0.83 -2.05 -12.61
CA GLY A 112 -2.19 -2.54 -12.40
C GLY A 112 -3.20 -1.39 -12.23
N GLY A 113 -2.90 -0.39 -11.41
CA GLY A 113 -3.76 0.79 -11.23
C GLY A 113 -3.94 1.60 -12.52
N ILE A 114 -2.87 1.74 -13.31
CA ILE A 114 -2.89 2.49 -14.58
C ILE A 114 -3.78 1.79 -15.62
N ILE A 115 -3.72 0.47 -15.72
CA ILE A 115 -4.38 -0.29 -16.80
C ILE A 115 -5.75 -0.82 -16.36
N ILE A 116 -5.80 -1.44 -15.18
CA ILE A 116 -7.00 -2.19 -14.75
C ILE A 116 -8.13 -1.27 -14.33
N ALA A 117 -7.84 -0.11 -13.71
CA ALA A 117 -8.90 0.80 -13.26
C ALA A 117 -9.75 1.33 -14.43
N PRO A 118 -9.19 1.91 -15.52
CA PRO A 118 -10.00 2.36 -16.65
C PRO A 118 -10.61 1.17 -17.42
N LEU A 119 -9.88 0.06 -17.54
CA LEU A 119 -10.41 -1.13 -18.19
C LEU A 119 -11.65 -1.65 -17.45
N LEU A 120 -11.58 -1.75 -16.13
CA LEU A 120 -12.69 -2.22 -15.32
C LEU A 120 -13.91 -1.30 -15.40
N THR A 121 -13.70 0.03 -15.35
CA THR A 121 -14.79 1.00 -15.49
C THR A 121 -15.41 0.94 -16.88
N LEU A 122 -14.60 0.79 -17.93
CA LEU A 122 -15.07 0.65 -19.31
C LEU A 122 -15.85 -0.65 -19.53
N LEU A 123 -15.32 -1.79 -19.05
CA LEU A 123 -16.00 -3.09 -19.14
C LEU A 123 -17.33 -3.07 -18.36
N THR A 124 -17.33 -2.47 -17.18
CA THR A 124 -18.55 -2.34 -16.37
C THR A 124 -19.60 -1.46 -17.08
N ALA A 125 -19.18 -0.37 -17.70
CA ALA A 125 -20.08 0.52 -18.42
C ALA A 125 -20.67 -0.11 -19.68
N ARG A 126 -19.90 -0.97 -20.39
CA ARG A 126 -20.34 -1.58 -21.65
C ARG A 126 -21.03 -2.92 -21.49
N PHE A 127 -20.56 -3.77 -20.60
CA PHE A 127 -20.98 -5.18 -20.48
C PHE A 127 -21.57 -5.52 -19.11
N GLY A 128 -21.61 -4.56 -18.21
CA GLY A 128 -22.12 -4.74 -16.86
C GLY A 128 -21.08 -5.27 -15.86
N PHE A 129 -21.43 -5.15 -14.58
CA PHE A 129 -20.53 -5.41 -13.46
C PHE A 129 -20.05 -6.87 -13.38
N VAL A 130 -20.99 -7.83 -13.52
CA VAL A 130 -20.67 -9.27 -13.42
C VAL A 130 -19.67 -9.69 -14.52
N PHE A 131 -19.94 -9.30 -15.76
CA PHE A 131 -19.03 -9.59 -16.87
C PHE A 131 -17.65 -9.01 -16.65
N ALA A 132 -17.56 -7.76 -16.19
CA ALA A 132 -16.30 -7.09 -15.90
C ALA A 132 -15.49 -7.84 -14.83
N MET A 133 -16.12 -8.23 -13.72
CA MET A 133 -15.46 -8.97 -12.63
C MET A 133 -14.97 -10.34 -13.09
N VAL A 134 -15.80 -11.10 -13.79
CA VAL A 134 -15.43 -12.43 -14.30
C VAL A 134 -14.31 -12.34 -15.31
N SER A 135 -14.37 -11.38 -16.24
CA SER A 135 -13.33 -11.19 -17.26
C SER A 135 -11.98 -10.82 -16.65
N VAL A 136 -11.95 -9.91 -15.65
CA VAL A 136 -10.72 -9.54 -14.95
C VAL A 136 -10.19 -10.72 -14.15
N SER A 137 -11.04 -11.49 -13.47
CA SER A 137 -10.63 -12.70 -12.75
C SER A 137 -10.04 -13.76 -13.68
N ALA A 138 -10.70 -14.02 -14.81
CA ALA A 138 -10.21 -14.97 -15.80
C ALA A 138 -8.87 -14.54 -16.40
N SER A 139 -8.72 -13.26 -16.76
CA SER A 139 -7.45 -12.73 -17.29
C SER A 139 -6.32 -12.80 -16.24
N MET A 140 -6.63 -12.53 -14.98
CA MET A 140 -5.67 -12.65 -13.86
C MET A 140 -5.20 -14.10 -13.71
N LEU A 141 -6.10 -15.09 -13.70
CA LEU A 141 -5.75 -16.51 -13.65
C LEU A 141 -4.92 -16.93 -14.86
N ALA A 142 -5.36 -16.54 -16.07
CA ALA A 142 -4.69 -16.89 -17.33
C ALA A 142 -3.29 -16.29 -17.47
N THR A 143 -3.01 -15.16 -16.83
CA THR A 143 -1.70 -14.49 -16.87
C THR A 143 -0.81 -14.89 -15.70
N LEU A 144 -1.31 -14.77 -14.45
CA LEU A 144 -0.46 -14.94 -13.27
C LEU A 144 -0.11 -16.39 -12.98
N ILE A 145 -1.00 -17.35 -13.24
CA ILE A 145 -0.69 -18.77 -12.98
C ILE A 145 0.43 -19.26 -13.90
N PRO A 146 0.39 -19.10 -15.24
CA PRO A 146 1.49 -19.51 -16.10
C PRO A 146 2.80 -18.79 -15.77
N VAL A 147 2.74 -17.48 -15.50
CA VAL A 147 3.93 -16.71 -15.08
C VAL A 147 4.51 -17.25 -13.77
N ALA A 148 3.68 -17.47 -12.76
CA ALA A 148 4.14 -18.04 -11.49
C ALA A 148 4.75 -19.43 -11.68
N MET A 149 4.16 -20.25 -12.52
CA MET A 149 4.67 -21.60 -12.82
C MET A 149 5.97 -21.58 -13.64
N ALA A 150 6.13 -20.63 -14.53
CA ALA A 150 7.33 -20.51 -15.35
C ALA A 150 8.51 -19.85 -14.61
N VAL A 151 8.23 -18.77 -13.86
CA VAL A 151 9.26 -17.91 -13.26
C VAL A 151 9.61 -18.34 -11.84
N LEU A 152 8.61 -18.67 -11.00
CA LEU A 152 8.84 -19.02 -9.60
C LEU A 152 9.26 -20.49 -9.47
N ARG A 153 10.46 -20.80 -9.89
CA ARG A 153 11.02 -22.16 -9.72
C ARG A 153 11.58 -22.34 -8.32
N PRO A 154 11.52 -23.55 -7.73
CA PRO A 154 12.30 -23.85 -6.54
C PRO A 154 13.78 -23.66 -6.85
N ARG A 155 14.49 -22.85 -6.07
CA ARG A 155 15.94 -22.69 -6.23
C ARG A 155 16.59 -24.04 -5.91
N ARG A 156 17.38 -24.58 -6.83
CA ARG A 156 18.21 -25.77 -6.56
C ARG A 156 19.36 -25.34 -5.65
N THR A 157 19.69 -26.18 -4.69
CA THR A 157 20.79 -25.96 -3.72
C THR A 157 22.17 -25.84 -4.38
N ASP A 158 22.29 -26.27 -5.62
CA ASP A 158 23.49 -26.31 -6.44
C ASP A 158 23.76 -24.99 -7.20
N GLU A 159 22.78 -24.11 -7.25
CA GLU A 159 22.84 -22.81 -7.98
C GLU A 159 23.43 -21.68 -7.11
N TYR A 160 24.06 -22.03 -5.98
CA TYR A 160 24.80 -21.09 -5.14
C TYR A 160 26.15 -20.80 -5.79
N ASP A 161 26.41 -19.55 -6.19
CA ASP A 161 27.71 -19.12 -6.67
C ASP A 161 28.79 -19.41 -5.59
N PRO A 162 29.91 -20.13 -5.93
CA PRO A 162 30.95 -20.45 -4.96
C PRO A 162 31.61 -19.24 -4.29
N VAL A 163 31.49 -18.06 -4.91
CA VAL A 163 32.03 -16.77 -4.40
C VAL A 163 31.25 -16.25 -3.19
N GLU A 164 29.99 -16.65 -3.01
CA GLU A 164 29.17 -16.22 -1.86
C GLU A 164 29.44 -17.01 -0.57
N ARG A 165 30.13 -18.13 -0.64
CA ARG A 165 30.46 -18.95 0.55
C ARG A 165 31.52 -18.33 1.45
N THR A 166 32.30 -17.37 0.94
CA THR A 166 33.42 -16.73 1.69
C THR A 166 33.06 -15.36 2.31
N ALA A 167 31.96 -14.75 1.92
CA ALA A 167 31.45 -13.54 2.56
C ALA A 167 30.30 -13.94 3.49
N GLY A 168 30.57 -13.99 4.79
CA GLY A 168 29.68 -14.47 5.84
C GLY A 168 28.20 -14.20 5.57
N SER A 169 27.46 -15.27 5.46
CA SER A 169 26.01 -15.32 5.24
C SER A 169 25.26 -14.47 6.26
N GLN A 170 25.02 -13.21 5.94
CA GLN A 170 23.95 -12.49 6.61
C GLN A 170 22.64 -13.07 6.08
N LYS A 171 22.03 -13.92 6.90
CA LYS A 171 20.65 -14.40 6.68
C LYS A 171 19.79 -13.24 6.25
N ALA A 172 19.09 -13.41 5.11
CA ALA A 172 18.06 -12.47 4.68
C ALA A 172 17.21 -12.06 5.89
N PRO A 173 16.82 -10.79 6.03
CA PRO A 173 15.90 -10.40 7.09
C PRO A 173 14.60 -11.16 6.86
N GLN A 174 14.49 -12.30 7.53
CA GLN A 174 13.24 -13.00 7.70
C GLN A 174 12.31 -12.00 8.40
N PHE A 175 11.07 -11.90 7.95
CA PHE A 175 9.99 -11.33 8.74
C PHE A 175 9.68 -12.35 9.86
N ASN A 176 10.69 -12.63 10.63
CA ASN A 176 10.54 -13.33 11.89
C ASN A 176 10.21 -12.25 12.91
N PRO A 177 9.20 -12.41 13.73
CA PRO A 177 9.19 -11.73 15.02
C PRO A 177 10.49 -12.16 15.71
N ALA A 178 11.49 -11.27 15.68
CA ALA A 178 12.83 -11.57 16.16
C ALA A 178 12.73 -12.16 17.57
N PRO A 179 13.54 -13.21 17.90
CA PRO A 179 13.58 -13.75 19.24
C PRO A 179 13.84 -12.60 20.22
N ALA A 180 13.09 -12.58 21.30
CA ALA A 180 13.01 -11.51 22.29
C ALA A 180 14.28 -11.25 23.12
N ALA A 181 15.45 -11.63 22.64
CA ALA A 181 16.68 -11.63 23.43
C ALA A 181 17.91 -11.15 22.65
N GLU A 182 17.91 -9.86 22.21
CA GLU A 182 19.18 -9.16 22.09
C GLU A 182 19.26 -8.13 23.20
N ALA A 183 20.25 -8.30 24.06
CA ALA A 183 20.52 -7.44 25.21
C ALA A 183 20.70 -5.99 24.75
N GLY A 184 19.76 -5.11 25.17
CA GLY A 184 19.83 -3.66 24.92
C GLY A 184 18.64 -3.03 24.20
N PHE A 185 17.87 -3.77 23.38
CA PHE A 185 16.71 -3.20 22.67
C PHE A 185 15.41 -3.35 23.47
N ARG A 186 14.97 -2.27 24.12
CA ARG A 186 13.67 -2.23 24.81
C ARG A 186 12.61 -1.64 23.89
N LEU A 187 11.65 -2.46 23.46
CA LEU A 187 10.51 -2.03 22.63
C LEU A 187 9.75 -0.83 23.23
N THR A 188 9.56 -0.84 24.56
CA THR A 188 8.89 0.24 25.28
C THR A 188 9.64 1.57 25.17
N THR A 189 10.97 1.53 25.19
CA THR A 189 11.82 2.72 25.02
C THR A 189 11.74 3.25 23.61
N LEU A 190 11.75 2.36 22.60
CA LEU A 190 11.58 2.74 21.20
C LEU A 190 10.21 3.39 20.96
N LEU A 191 9.12 2.77 21.42
CA LEU A 191 7.75 3.28 21.21
C LEU A 191 7.54 4.65 21.88
N ARG A 192 8.30 4.98 22.91
CA ARG A 192 8.29 6.29 23.57
C ARG A 192 9.31 7.27 22.99
N SER A 193 10.16 6.84 22.08
CA SER A 193 11.14 7.70 21.43
C SER A 193 10.46 8.72 20.54
N GLY A 194 10.73 10.01 20.76
CA GLY A 194 10.21 11.08 19.92
C GLY A 194 10.61 10.91 18.44
N VAL A 195 11.81 10.38 18.16
CA VAL A 195 12.28 10.07 16.81
C VAL A 195 11.40 9.00 16.14
N PHE A 196 11.10 7.91 16.86
CA PHE A 196 10.24 6.84 16.35
C PHE A 196 8.81 7.33 16.08
N ILE A 197 8.24 8.10 17.01
CA ILE A 197 6.89 8.68 16.88
C ILE A 197 6.83 9.63 15.68
N SER A 198 7.85 10.47 15.49
CA SER A 198 7.91 11.43 14.39
C SER A 198 8.10 10.81 13.00
N ILE A 199 8.42 9.52 12.92
CA ILE A 199 8.39 8.74 11.70
C ILE A 199 7.08 7.96 11.59
N SER A 200 6.72 7.21 12.64
CA SER A 200 5.57 6.30 12.56
C SER A 200 4.23 7.03 12.41
N VAL A 201 4.00 8.09 13.20
CA VAL A 201 2.70 8.80 13.21
C VAL A 201 2.42 9.54 11.88
N PRO A 202 3.34 10.34 11.32
CA PRO A 202 3.09 11.01 10.05
C PRO A 202 2.74 10.05 8.91
N PHE A 203 3.50 8.97 8.79
CA PHE A 203 3.25 8.01 7.72
C PHE A 203 1.99 7.17 7.97
N ALA A 204 1.62 6.91 9.23
CA ALA A 204 0.34 6.30 9.55
C ALA A 204 -0.83 7.20 9.16
N LEU A 205 -0.77 8.50 9.49
CA LEU A 205 -1.79 9.49 9.10
C LEU A 205 -1.88 9.65 7.59
N GLY A 206 -0.74 9.90 6.91
CA GLY A 206 -0.71 10.08 5.47
C GLY A 206 -1.19 8.84 4.71
N LEU A 207 -0.79 7.62 5.12
CA LEU A 207 -1.30 6.39 4.52
C LEU A 207 -2.78 6.16 4.77
N THR A 208 -3.30 6.53 5.95
CA THR A 208 -4.73 6.44 6.24
C THR A 208 -5.54 7.36 5.33
N ALA A 209 -5.12 8.62 5.18
CA ALA A 209 -5.72 9.57 4.25
C ALA A 209 -5.64 9.05 2.80
N GLN A 210 -4.47 8.60 2.40
CA GLN A 210 -4.18 8.12 1.05
C GLN A 210 -5.03 6.91 0.67
N VAL A 211 -5.04 5.84 1.48
CA VAL A 211 -5.80 4.62 1.19
C VAL A 211 -7.29 4.88 1.29
N GLY A 212 -7.71 5.71 2.25
CA GLY A 212 -9.09 6.18 2.34
C GLY A 212 -9.53 6.84 1.04
N PHE A 213 -8.82 7.86 0.58
CA PHE A 213 -9.18 8.56 -0.65
C PHE A 213 -9.11 7.66 -1.89
N LEU A 214 -8.03 6.91 -2.09
CA LEU A 214 -7.90 6.01 -3.26
C LEU A 214 -9.05 5.01 -3.37
N THR A 215 -9.55 4.51 -2.25
CA THR A 215 -10.69 3.59 -2.22
C THR A 215 -11.98 4.27 -2.69
N HIS A 216 -12.16 5.54 -2.36
CA HIS A 216 -13.36 6.31 -2.68
C HIS A 216 -13.21 7.19 -3.93
N GLN A 217 -12.04 7.25 -4.56
CA GLN A 217 -11.72 8.18 -5.64
C GLN A 217 -12.72 8.11 -6.80
N ILE A 218 -13.07 6.93 -7.26
CA ILE A 218 -14.07 6.76 -8.34
C ILE A 218 -15.45 7.24 -7.86
N GLY A 219 -15.86 6.88 -6.63
CA GLY A 219 -17.13 7.29 -6.04
C GLY A 219 -17.25 8.81 -5.90
N PHE A 220 -16.16 9.46 -5.51
CA PHE A 220 -16.08 10.91 -5.40
C PHE A 220 -16.14 11.63 -6.76
N LEU A 221 -15.40 11.14 -7.76
CA LEU A 221 -15.28 11.80 -9.06
C LEU A 221 -16.45 11.52 -10.00
N SER A 222 -17.05 10.33 -9.92
CA SER A 222 -18.09 9.88 -10.86
C SER A 222 -19.30 10.81 -10.99
N PRO A 223 -19.83 11.44 -9.93
CA PRO A 223 -20.94 12.37 -10.05
C PRO A 223 -20.64 13.61 -10.91
N THR A 224 -19.37 14.05 -10.93
CA THR A 224 -18.96 15.27 -11.63
C THR A 224 -18.46 14.99 -13.05
N ILE A 225 -17.64 13.94 -13.25
CA ILE A 225 -16.99 13.70 -14.56
C ILE A 225 -17.42 12.38 -15.23
N GLY A 226 -18.29 11.62 -14.58
CA GLY A 226 -18.71 10.29 -15.05
C GLY A 226 -17.73 9.17 -14.68
N THR A 227 -18.24 7.94 -14.61
CA THR A 227 -17.50 6.77 -14.10
C THR A 227 -16.28 6.41 -14.93
N VAL A 228 -16.37 6.51 -16.25
CA VAL A 228 -15.24 6.18 -17.15
C VAL A 228 -14.11 7.20 -17.00
N ALA A 229 -14.46 8.50 -16.97
CA ALA A 229 -13.48 9.57 -16.76
C ALA A 229 -12.86 9.50 -15.36
N ALA A 230 -13.62 9.10 -14.34
CA ALA A 230 -13.11 8.83 -13.01
C ALA A 230 -12.09 7.67 -13.01
N GLY A 231 -12.31 6.62 -13.81
CA GLY A 231 -11.33 5.54 -14.02
C GLY A 231 -10.01 6.05 -14.62
N TRP A 232 -10.06 6.97 -15.58
CA TRP A 232 -8.87 7.63 -16.12
C TRP A 232 -8.17 8.53 -15.11
N ALA A 233 -8.91 9.18 -14.21
CA ALA A 233 -8.33 9.95 -13.11
C ALA A 233 -7.54 9.05 -12.13
N VAL A 234 -8.03 7.84 -11.84
CA VAL A 234 -7.27 6.84 -11.05
C VAL A 234 -5.98 6.43 -11.76
N SER A 235 -6.03 6.23 -13.09
CA SER A 235 -4.84 5.94 -13.88
C SER A 235 -3.82 7.07 -13.81
N LEU A 236 -4.28 8.32 -13.91
CA LEU A 236 -3.42 9.50 -13.79
C LEU A 236 -2.78 9.58 -12.39
N THR A 237 -3.55 9.35 -11.33
CA THR A 237 -3.05 9.31 -9.95
C THR A 237 -1.94 8.26 -9.81
N THR A 238 -2.16 7.08 -10.35
CA THR A 238 -1.20 5.97 -10.25
C THR A 238 0.04 6.21 -11.12
N PHE A 239 -0.12 6.79 -12.29
CA PHE A 239 0.98 7.19 -13.15
C PHE A 239 1.84 8.28 -12.47
N ALA A 240 1.20 9.28 -11.90
CA ALA A 240 1.88 10.32 -11.11
C ALA A 240 2.62 9.72 -9.91
N ALA A 241 2.08 8.67 -9.27
CA ALA A 241 2.76 7.96 -8.17
C ALA A 241 4.08 7.29 -8.62
N VAL A 242 4.13 6.76 -9.84
CA VAL A 242 5.37 6.21 -10.41
C VAL A 242 6.38 7.32 -10.66
N LEU A 243 5.95 8.43 -11.28
CA LEU A 243 6.82 9.58 -11.52
C LEU A 243 7.34 10.20 -10.21
N GLY A 244 6.46 10.38 -9.23
CA GLY A 244 6.82 10.90 -7.91
C GLY A 244 7.84 10.02 -7.21
N ARG A 245 7.69 8.69 -7.28
CA ARG A 245 8.66 7.73 -6.69
C ARG A 245 10.03 7.83 -7.34
N ILE A 246 10.10 7.94 -8.66
CA ILE A 246 11.36 8.10 -9.39
C ILE A 246 12.02 9.44 -9.03
N ALA A 247 11.25 10.53 -9.03
CA ALA A 247 11.74 11.85 -8.67
C ALA A 247 12.25 11.89 -7.23
N THR A 248 11.46 11.39 -6.27
CA THR A 248 11.85 11.36 -4.86
C THR A 248 13.07 10.47 -4.63
N GLY A 249 13.17 9.32 -5.29
CA GLY A 249 14.33 8.43 -5.19
C GLY A 249 15.62 9.12 -5.65
N SER A 250 15.57 9.99 -6.66
CA SER A 250 16.74 10.76 -7.15
C SER A 250 17.07 11.97 -6.28
N ILE A 251 16.11 12.48 -5.52
CA ILE A 251 16.25 13.69 -4.69
C ILE A 251 16.62 13.33 -3.24
N ALA A 252 16.09 12.21 -2.72
CA ALA A 252 16.22 11.83 -1.31
C ALA A 252 17.66 11.62 -0.82
N ASP A 253 18.58 11.32 -1.73
CA ASP A 253 20.02 11.20 -1.40
C ASP A 253 20.77 12.54 -1.38
N ARG A 254 20.16 13.61 -1.93
CA ARG A 254 20.79 14.95 -2.05
C ARG A 254 20.27 15.94 -1.01
N PHE A 255 19.08 15.71 -0.48
CA PHE A 255 18.41 16.62 0.44
C PHE A 255 18.10 15.93 1.77
N ASP A 256 17.80 16.73 2.78
CA ASP A 256 17.32 16.20 4.06
C ASP A 256 16.04 15.38 3.87
N ARG A 257 16.07 14.13 4.30
CA ARG A 257 14.97 13.16 4.08
C ARG A 257 13.69 13.56 4.79
N ARG A 258 13.78 14.31 5.92
CA ARG A 258 12.61 14.88 6.61
C ARG A 258 11.97 15.99 5.80
N ALA A 259 12.78 16.87 5.23
CA ALA A 259 12.30 17.91 4.32
C ALA A 259 11.63 17.32 3.08
N VAL A 260 12.22 16.28 2.49
CA VAL A 260 11.60 15.53 1.37
C VAL A 260 10.26 14.92 1.76
N ALA A 261 10.15 14.33 2.95
CA ALA A 261 8.89 13.78 3.46
C ALA A 261 7.84 14.88 3.71
N CYS A 262 8.25 16.03 4.27
CA CYS A 262 7.36 17.18 4.46
C CYS A 262 6.82 17.71 3.11
N VAL A 263 7.69 17.88 2.12
CA VAL A 263 7.28 18.29 0.76
C VAL A 263 6.31 17.26 0.18
N ASN A 264 6.57 15.98 0.37
CA ASN A 264 5.68 14.92 -0.10
C ASN A 264 4.27 15.03 0.48
N PHE A 265 4.12 15.20 1.79
CA PHE A 265 2.82 15.42 2.43
C PHE A 265 2.17 16.74 1.99
N THR A 266 2.95 17.81 1.85
CA THR A 266 2.44 19.11 1.37
C THR A 266 1.89 19.03 -0.04
N VAL A 267 2.56 18.31 -0.95
CA VAL A 267 2.07 18.11 -2.33
C VAL A 267 0.76 17.30 -2.34
N GLN A 268 0.66 16.25 -1.51
CA GLN A 268 -0.60 15.50 -1.35
C GLN A 268 -1.72 16.38 -0.78
N MET A 269 -1.41 17.15 0.26
CA MET A 269 -2.33 18.10 0.88
C MET A 269 -2.86 19.12 -0.14
N LEU A 270 -1.99 19.69 -0.99
CA LEU A 270 -2.40 20.62 -2.06
C LEU A 270 -3.31 19.93 -3.09
N GLY A 271 -2.97 18.71 -3.50
CA GLY A 271 -3.83 17.90 -4.36
C GLY A 271 -5.21 17.69 -3.75
N MET A 272 -5.27 17.34 -2.46
CA MET A 272 -6.50 17.13 -1.72
C MET A 272 -7.32 18.43 -1.56
N ALA A 273 -6.65 19.56 -1.32
CA ALA A 273 -7.31 20.88 -1.23
C ALA A 273 -7.97 21.28 -2.57
N ILE A 274 -7.30 21.02 -3.69
CA ILE A 274 -7.88 21.22 -5.02
C ILE A 274 -9.12 20.32 -5.20
N LEU A 275 -9.01 19.04 -4.88
CA LEU A 275 -10.12 18.09 -5.00
C LEU A 275 -11.31 18.48 -4.13
N ALA A 276 -11.08 19.02 -2.95
CA ALA A 276 -12.14 19.45 -2.04
C ALA A 276 -12.91 20.70 -2.52
N THR A 277 -12.30 21.54 -3.36
CA THR A 277 -12.86 22.84 -3.76
C THR A 277 -13.21 22.93 -5.25
N ALA A 278 -12.60 22.07 -6.09
CA ALA A 278 -12.77 22.16 -7.53
C ALA A 278 -14.04 21.45 -8.03
N THR A 279 -14.68 22.08 -9.01
CA THR A 279 -15.80 21.51 -9.78
C THR A 279 -15.44 21.28 -11.24
N ALA A 280 -14.43 22.02 -11.75
CA ALA A 280 -13.99 21.89 -13.13
C ALA A 280 -13.20 20.58 -13.35
N PRO A 281 -13.51 19.80 -14.39
CA PRO A 281 -12.83 18.52 -14.66
C PRO A 281 -11.31 18.63 -14.72
N ALA A 282 -10.77 19.68 -15.35
CA ALA A 282 -9.32 19.90 -15.45
C ALA A 282 -8.67 20.06 -14.06
N MET A 283 -9.32 20.75 -13.13
CA MET A 283 -8.82 20.92 -11.76
C MET A 283 -8.90 19.62 -10.97
N LEU A 284 -9.93 18.79 -11.18
CA LEU A 284 -10.03 17.47 -10.57
C LEU A 284 -8.89 16.56 -11.04
N TYR A 285 -8.54 16.57 -12.33
CA TYR A 285 -7.39 15.83 -12.85
C TYR A 285 -6.06 16.37 -12.29
N LEU A 286 -5.92 17.71 -12.18
CA LEU A 286 -4.74 18.31 -11.54
C LEU A 286 -4.61 17.90 -10.08
N GLY A 287 -5.69 17.93 -9.31
CA GLY A 287 -5.71 17.46 -7.93
C GLY A 287 -5.31 15.99 -7.80
N CYS A 288 -5.86 15.14 -8.69
CA CYS A 288 -5.47 13.72 -8.77
C CYS A 288 -3.99 13.53 -9.11
N ALA A 289 -3.44 14.32 -10.02
CA ALA A 289 -2.02 14.24 -10.40
C ALA A 289 -1.10 14.67 -9.24
N LEU A 290 -1.39 15.81 -8.60
CA LEU A 290 -0.61 16.30 -7.45
C LEU A 290 -0.67 15.32 -6.27
N PHE A 291 -1.86 14.86 -5.92
CA PHE A 291 -2.01 13.84 -4.88
C PHE A 291 -1.22 12.58 -5.24
N GLY A 292 -1.33 12.13 -6.48
CA GLY A 292 -0.64 10.96 -7.01
C GLY A 292 0.88 11.04 -6.85
N LEU A 293 1.51 12.21 -7.09
CA LEU A 293 2.97 12.38 -6.96
C LEU A 293 3.50 11.96 -5.59
N GLY A 294 2.70 12.10 -4.53
CA GLY A 294 3.08 11.71 -3.17
C GLY A 294 2.81 10.24 -2.84
N VAL A 295 1.84 9.61 -3.51
CA VAL A 295 1.36 8.26 -3.17
C VAL A 295 2.46 7.20 -3.15
N GLY A 296 3.32 7.19 -4.16
CA GLY A 296 4.40 6.20 -4.26
C GLY A 296 5.46 6.31 -3.16
N ASN A 297 5.64 7.48 -2.60
CA ASN A 297 6.73 7.81 -1.68
C ASN A 297 6.39 7.45 -0.24
N THR A 298 5.12 7.48 0.13
CA THR A 298 4.63 7.23 1.49
C THR A 298 5.00 5.83 2.00
N THR A 299 5.24 4.89 1.10
CA THR A 299 5.69 3.53 1.44
C THR A 299 7.22 3.37 1.50
N SER A 300 7.98 4.20 0.79
CA SER A 300 9.45 4.09 0.70
C SER A 300 10.20 5.00 1.67
N LEU A 301 9.71 6.21 1.90
CA LEU A 301 10.35 7.21 2.76
C LEU A 301 10.54 6.76 4.23
N PRO A 302 9.60 6.03 4.88
CA PRO A 302 9.82 5.56 6.25
C PRO A 302 11.10 4.74 6.41
N GLY A 303 11.38 3.83 5.45
CA GLY A 303 12.60 3.03 5.46
C GLY A 303 13.87 3.88 5.35
N LEU A 304 13.85 4.91 4.51
CA LEU A 304 14.97 5.84 4.35
C LEU A 304 15.22 6.69 5.61
N LEU A 305 14.15 7.14 6.27
CA LEU A 305 14.25 7.88 7.53
C LEU A 305 14.78 7.00 8.67
N VAL A 306 14.28 5.77 8.81
CA VAL A 306 14.78 4.82 9.80
C VAL A 306 16.26 4.51 9.55
N GLN A 307 16.68 4.38 8.30
CA GLN A 307 18.09 4.15 7.95
C GLN A 307 18.99 5.32 8.36
N GLN A 308 18.49 6.54 8.31
CA GLN A 308 19.24 7.75 8.69
C GLN A 308 19.32 7.94 10.21
N GLU A 309 18.24 7.62 10.93
CA GLU A 309 18.05 8.05 12.31
C GLU A 309 18.34 6.96 13.36
N PHE A 310 18.44 5.70 12.93
CA PHE A 310 18.62 4.57 13.83
C PHE A 310 19.87 3.73 13.50
N PRO A 311 20.49 3.08 14.50
CA PRO A 311 21.63 2.20 14.29
C PRO A 311 21.30 1.07 13.31
N LYS A 312 22.26 0.73 12.42
CA LYS A 312 22.08 -0.30 11.37
C LYS A 312 21.68 -1.66 11.92
N GLN A 313 22.17 -2.03 13.11
CA GLN A 313 21.87 -3.30 13.78
C GLN A 313 20.37 -3.48 14.11
N HIS A 314 19.61 -2.40 14.33
CA HIS A 314 18.19 -2.44 14.65
C HIS A 314 17.28 -2.05 13.48
N PHE A 315 17.86 -1.74 12.31
CA PHE A 315 17.15 -1.23 11.14
C PHE A 315 15.95 -2.09 10.74
N ALA A 316 16.17 -3.39 10.51
CA ALA A 316 15.13 -4.29 10.04
C ALA A 316 13.94 -4.37 11.01
N ARG A 317 14.23 -4.42 12.31
CA ARG A 317 13.20 -4.49 13.36
C ARG A 317 12.38 -3.20 13.45
N ILE A 318 13.04 -2.05 13.38
CA ILE A 318 12.38 -0.75 13.47
C ILE A 318 11.53 -0.49 12.22
N VAL A 319 12.05 -0.77 11.02
CA VAL A 319 11.28 -0.64 9.76
C VAL A 319 10.05 -1.55 9.79
N SER A 320 10.20 -2.80 10.21
CA SER A 320 9.08 -3.74 10.30
C SER A 320 7.99 -3.23 11.23
N LEU A 321 8.36 -2.63 12.37
CA LEU A 321 7.41 -2.06 13.32
C LEU A 321 6.69 -0.83 12.74
N VAL A 322 7.43 0.09 12.08
CA VAL A 322 6.83 1.25 11.39
C VAL A 322 5.84 0.78 10.32
N VAL A 323 6.24 -0.19 9.49
CA VAL A 323 5.37 -0.75 8.45
C VAL A 323 4.12 -1.41 9.06
N ALA A 324 4.27 -2.15 10.17
CA ALA A 324 3.13 -2.78 10.85
C ALA A 324 2.13 -1.75 11.39
N ILE A 325 2.63 -0.68 12.04
CA ILE A 325 1.79 0.43 12.52
C ILE A 325 1.06 1.10 11.34
N ASN A 326 1.79 1.39 10.26
CA ASN A 326 1.23 1.99 9.06
C ASN A 326 0.14 1.12 8.43
N GLN A 327 0.40 -0.18 8.28
CA GLN A 327 -0.56 -1.15 7.74
C GLN A 327 -1.84 -1.20 8.56
N PHE A 328 -1.70 -1.29 9.89
CA PHE A 328 -2.84 -1.30 10.78
C PHE A 328 -3.65 -0.01 10.70
N SER A 329 -2.97 1.15 10.69
CA SER A 329 -3.64 2.46 10.64
C SER A 329 -4.37 2.67 9.33
N PHE A 330 -3.75 2.42 8.18
CA PHE A 330 -4.39 2.68 6.89
C PHE A 330 -5.57 1.74 6.59
N ALA A 331 -5.64 0.58 7.23
CA ALA A 331 -6.77 -0.33 7.09
C ALA A 331 -8.12 0.34 7.43
N PHE A 332 -8.10 1.32 8.33
CA PHE A 332 -9.29 2.08 8.73
C PHE A 332 -9.63 3.26 7.81
N GLY A 333 -8.73 3.65 6.92
CA GLY A 333 -8.94 4.77 5.99
C GLY A 333 -10.24 4.68 5.19
N PRO A 334 -10.51 3.56 4.50
CA PRO A 334 -11.75 3.37 3.76
C PRO A 334 -13.01 3.51 4.62
N SER A 335 -13.01 2.90 5.80
CA SER A 335 -14.15 2.95 6.73
C SER A 335 -14.40 4.37 7.24
N LEU A 336 -13.34 5.11 7.54
CA LEU A 336 -13.42 6.50 7.99
C LEU A 336 -14.13 7.38 6.95
N LEU A 337 -13.66 7.35 5.68
CA LEU A 337 -14.27 8.13 4.62
C LEU A 337 -15.69 7.66 4.28
N GLY A 338 -15.93 6.36 4.29
CA GLY A 338 -17.24 5.79 4.01
C GLY A 338 -18.29 6.15 5.06
N GLN A 339 -17.90 6.22 6.34
CA GLN A 339 -18.79 6.65 7.41
C GLN A 339 -19.10 8.16 7.34
N LEU A 340 -18.08 8.98 7.06
CA LEU A 340 -18.28 10.43 6.87
C LEU A 340 -19.19 10.71 5.67
N GLU A 341 -18.96 10.03 4.54
CA GLU A 341 -19.83 10.17 3.36
C GLU A 341 -21.26 9.73 3.65
N HIS A 342 -21.43 8.63 4.39
CA HIS A 342 -22.76 8.14 4.74
C HIS A 342 -23.52 9.11 5.67
N ALA A 343 -22.82 9.70 6.65
CA ALA A 343 -23.41 10.63 7.61
C ALA A 343 -23.84 11.96 6.98
N GLU A 344 -23.09 12.46 6.00
CA GLU A 344 -23.31 13.79 5.41
C GLU A 344 -23.85 13.77 3.96
N GLY A 345 -23.93 12.59 3.34
CA GLY A 345 -24.32 12.43 1.95
C GLY A 345 -23.32 13.00 0.94
N SER A 346 -22.11 13.37 1.40
CA SER A 346 -21.05 13.96 0.58
C SER A 346 -19.65 13.58 1.07
N TYR A 347 -18.66 13.68 0.18
CA TYR A 347 -17.26 13.45 0.52
C TYR A 347 -16.54 14.68 1.12
N GLY A 348 -17.21 15.82 1.28
CA GLY A 348 -16.60 17.07 1.70
C GLY A 348 -15.81 16.95 3.00
N THR A 349 -16.45 16.51 4.07
CA THR A 349 -15.80 16.31 5.39
C THR A 349 -14.75 15.22 5.34
N GLY A 350 -14.96 14.16 4.56
CA GLY A 350 -13.93 13.12 4.35
C GLY A 350 -12.65 13.68 3.71
N LEU A 351 -12.75 14.54 2.72
CA LEU A 351 -11.62 15.22 2.09
C LEU A 351 -10.93 16.20 3.04
N VAL A 352 -11.69 16.95 3.84
CA VAL A 352 -11.14 17.84 4.88
C VAL A 352 -10.39 17.03 5.95
N ALA A 353 -10.92 15.87 6.36
CA ALA A 353 -10.23 14.96 7.28
C ALA A 353 -8.90 14.46 6.68
N CYS A 354 -8.88 14.03 5.42
CA CYS A 354 -7.66 13.63 4.72
C CYS A 354 -6.65 14.77 4.64
N LEU A 355 -7.09 15.96 4.25
CA LEU A 355 -6.26 17.17 4.19
C LEU A 355 -5.64 17.50 5.55
N SER A 356 -6.43 17.40 6.62
CA SER A 356 -5.97 17.63 8.00
C SER A 356 -4.93 16.61 8.44
N MET A 357 -5.11 15.33 8.07
CA MET A 357 -4.14 14.27 8.33
C MET A 357 -2.81 14.51 7.60
N GLU A 358 -2.85 14.92 6.33
CA GLU A 358 -1.65 15.25 5.54
C GLU A 358 -0.94 16.48 6.09
N ALA A 359 -1.69 17.53 6.49
CA ALA A 359 -1.15 18.72 7.12
C ALA A 359 -0.44 18.37 8.45
N LEU A 360 -1.10 17.59 9.30
CA LEU A 360 -0.54 17.16 10.58
C LEU A 360 0.70 16.26 10.36
N ALA A 361 0.68 15.39 9.36
CA ALA A 361 1.83 14.58 8.99
C ALA A 361 3.02 15.43 8.55
N ALA A 362 2.80 16.46 7.72
CA ALA A 362 3.84 17.40 7.30
C ALA A 362 4.47 18.14 8.50
N LEU A 363 3.63 18.61 9.43
CA LEU A 363 4.09 19.31 10.64
C LEU A 363 4.89 18.42 11.58
N ILE A 364 4.42 17.19 11.82
CA ILE A 364 5.09 16.27 12.75
C ILE A 364 6.43 15.81 12.18
N VAL A 365 6.51 15.47 10.88
CA VAL A 365 7.72 14.91 10.28
C VAL A 365 8.90 15.89 10.29
N ILE A 366 8.64 17.20 10.24
CA ILE A 366 9.66 18.25 10.25
C ILE A 366 9.89 18.87 11.65
N SER A 367 9.11 18.50 12.65
CA SER A 367 9.13 19.13 13.97
C SER A 367 10.53 19.15 14.60
N PRO A 368 11.05 20.33 15.00
CA PRO A 368 12.39 20.49 15.59
C PRO A 368 12.53 19.89 16.99
N ALA A 369 11.45 19.60 17.67
CA ALA A 369 11.47 18.97 18.99
C ALA A 369 12.13 17.58 18.95
N VAL A 370 12.14 16.93 17.79
CA VAL A 370 12.67 15.58 17.57
C VAL A 370 14.12 15.61 17.09
N THR A 371 14.51 16.63 16.33
CA THR A 371 15.88 16.76 15.81
C THR A 371 16.90 17.15 16.88
N ARG A 372 16.50 17.76 17.99
CA ARG A 372 17.41 18.14 19.08
C ARG A 372 17.87 16.96 19.93
N VAL A 373 17.02 15.93 20.12
CA VAL A 373 17.37 14.76 20.92
C VAL A 373 18.40 13.87 20.22
N ALA A 374 18.34 13.78 18.89
CA ALA A 374 19.29 12.98 18.10
C ALA A 374 20.70 13.58 18.06
N ARG A 375 20.84 14.92 18.19
CA ARG A 375 22.17 15.59 18.23
C ARG A 375 22.84 15.61 19.60
N GLN A 376 22.14 15.29 20.67
CA GLN A 376 22.69 15.24 22.03
C GLN A 376 23.11 13.84 22.48
N SER A 377 22.78 12.80 21.72
CA SER A 377 23.10 11.40 22.00
C SER A 377 24.18 10.82 21.07
N GLY A 378 24.80 11.60 20.23
CA GLY A 378 25.99 11.29 19.42
C GLY A 378 27.15 12.18 19.75
#